data_762e5a4876230a259793c8b3f6744ecf
#
_entry.id   762e5a4876230a259793c8b3f6744ecf
#
_cell.length_a   1.000
_cell.length_b   1.000
_cell.length_c   1.000
_cell.angle_alpha   90.00
_cell.angle_beta   90.00
_cell.angle_gamma   90.00
#
_symmetry.space_group_name_H-M   'P 1'
#
loop_
_entity.id
_entity.type
_entity.pdbx_description
1 polymer ?
#
loop_
_entity_poly.entity_id
_entity_poly.type
_entity_poly.pdbx_seq_one_letter_code
_entity_poly.pdbx_strand_id
1 'polypeptide(L)'
;MKQFMDKDFLLSTPTAQHLFHDYAAKMPILDYHCHINPKEIAEDRKFENITQVWLGGDHYKWRQMRTNGVDEKYITGDASDREKFQKWAETLEMAIGNPLYHWSHLELQRYFGYNGILNGDTAEEVWNLCNAKLQEDSMSVRNLIKQSNVTLICTTDDPVRSEERRVGKECRS
;
A
#
# COMPACT_ATOMS: atom_id res chain seq x y z
N MET A 1 0.65 -24.18 -15.30
CA MET A 1 1.57 -23.52 -14.36
C MET A 1 0.74 -22.57 -13.50
N LYS A 2 0.91 -22.56 -12.19
CA LYS A 2 0.19 -21.65 -11.28
C LYS A 2 0.65 -20.21 -11.55
N GLN A 3 -0.30 -19.27 -11.66
CA GLN A 3 0.05 -17.87 -11.87
C GLN A 3 0.63 -17.26 -10.58
N PHE A 4 1.51 -16.28 -10.72
CA PHE A 4 2.01 -15.50 -9.60
C PHE A 4 0.85 -14.75 -8.94
N MET A 5 0.70 -14.93 -7.63
CA MET A 5 -0.38 -14.30 -6.84
C MET A 5 -1.78 -14.60 -7.37
N ASP A 6 -2.05 -15.86 -7.72
CA ASP A 6 -3.41 -16.30 -8.00
C ASP A 6 -4.31 -16.23 -6.74
N LYS A 7 -5.61 -16.51 -6.91
CA LYS A 7 -6.58 -16.44 -5.81
C LYS A 7 -6.22 -17.31 -4.59
N ASP A 8 -5.39 -18.35 -4.78
CA ASP A 8 -4.96 -19.28 -3.75
C ASP A 8 -3.51 -19.03 -3.30
N PHE A 9 -2.97 -17.84 -3.58
CA PHE A 9 -1.63 -17.47 -3.16
C PHE A 9 -1.48 -17.62 -1.63
N LEU A 10 -0.45 -18.33 -1.18
CA LEU A 10 -0.19 -18.74 0.20
C LEU A 10 -1.22 -19.73 0.81
N LEU A 11 -2.29 -20.07 0.11
CA LEU A 11 -3.27 -21.06 0.56
C LEU A 11 -2.87 -22.45 0.07
N SER A 12 -1.99 -23.12 0.79
CA SER A 12 -1.32 -24.34 0.35
C SER A 12 -2.16 -25.61 0.53
N THR A 13 -3.25 -25.54 1.29
CA THR A 13 -4.11 -26.70 1.57
C THR A 13 -5.57 -26.41 1.24
N PRO A 14 -6.38 -27.46 0.90
CA PRO A 14 -7.82 -27.29 0.70
C PRO A 14 -8.52 -26.67 1.91
N THR A 15 -8.10 -27.01 3.12
CA THR A 15 -8.64 -26.42 4.35
C THR A 15 -8.36 -24.92 4.43
N ALA A 16 -7.13 -24.48 4.11
CA ALA A 16 -6.77 -23.06 4.10
C ALA A 16 -7.61 -22.31 3.05
N GLN A 17 -7.79 -22.86 1.86
CA GLN A 17 -8.62 -22.29 0.81
C GLN A 17 -10.08 -22.15 1.25
N HIS A 18 -10.66 -23.21 1.83
CA HIS A 18 -12.02 -23.19 2.35
C HIS A 18 -12.19 -22.13 3.44
N LEU A 19 -11.33 -22.12 4.45
CA LEU A 19 -11.41 -21.16 5.55
C LEU A 19 -11.25 -19.69 5.07
N PHE A 20 -10.38 -19.47 4.11
CA PHE A 20 -10.18 -18.13 3.57
C PHE A 20 -11.34 -17.67 2.69
N HIS A 21 -11.69 -18.43 1.66
CA HIS A 21 -12.68 -18.00 0.65
C HIS A 21 -14.10 -17.97 1.19
N ASP A 22 -14.47 -18.94 2.02
CA ASP A 22 -15.84 -19.08 2.50
C ASP A 22 -16.12 -18.20 3.75
N TYR A 23 -15.10 -17.89 4.54
CA TYR A 23 -15.24 -17.13 5.78
C TYR A 23 -14.37 -15.87 5.82
N ALA A 24 -13.05 -16.00 5.91
CA ALA A 24 -12.16 -14.90 6.25
C ALA A 24 -12.22 -13.74 5.24
N ALA A 25 -12.24 -14.02 3.94
CA ALA A 25 -12.27 -12.99 2.90
C ALA A 25 -13.53 -12.09 2.93
N LYS A 26 -14.59 -12.54 3.58
CA LYS A 26 -15.87 -11.83 3.68
C LYS A 26 -16.01 -11.03 4.99
N MET A 27 -15.13 -11.28 5.96
CA MET A 27 -15.18 -10.62 7.25
C MET A 27 -14.70 -9.17 7.17
N PRO A 28 -15.33 -8.26 7.93
CA PRO A 28 -14.81 -6.91 8.07
C PRO A 28 -13.47 -6.90 8.81
N ILE A 29 -12.61 -5.98 8.43
CA ILE A 29 -11.31 -5.79 9.09
C ILE A 29 -11.47 -4.81 10.24
N LEU A 30 -11.01 -5.22 11.41
CA LEU A 30 -10.79 -4.36 12.57
C LEU A 30 -9.29 -4.08 12.67
N ASP A 31 -8.87 -2.95 12.13
CA ASP A 31 -7.46 -2.54 12.15
C ASP A 31 -7.14 -1.89 13.49
N TYR A 32 -6.77 -2.74 14.46
CA TYR A 32 -6.49 -2.31 15.83
C TYR A 32 -5.13 -1.63 16.01
N HIS A 33 -4.30 -1.59 14.97
CA HIS A 33 -2.99 -0.93 14.99
C HIS A 33 -2.57 -0.53 13.58
N CYS A 34 -2.65 0.74 13.26
CA CYS A 34 -2.19 1.27 11.97
C CYS A 34 -1.37 2.54 12.12
N HIS A 35 -0.60 2.86 11.07
CA HIS A 35 0.23 4.05 10.98
C HIS A 35 -0.27 5.06 9.93
N ILE A 36 -1.53 4.96 9.53
CA ILE A 36 -2.14 5.95 8.63
C ILE A 36 -2.21 7.28 9.36
N ASN A 37 -1.78 8.35 8.72
CA ASN A 37 -1.86 9.68 9.30
C ASN A 37 -3.33 10.12 9.46
N PRO A 38 -3.81 10.39 10.68
CA PRO A 38 -5.20 10.79 10.94
C PRO A 38 -5.63 12.02 10.16
N LYS A 39 -4.73 12.96 9.92
CA LYS A 39 -5.00 14.15 9.12
C LYS A 39 -5.38 13.78 7.68
N GLU A 40 -4.69 12.80 7.08
CA GLU A 40 -5.03 12.33 5.74
C GLU A 40 -6.41 11.68 5.66
N ILE A 41 -6.83 10.99 6.75
CA ILE A 41 -8.18 10.44 6.86
C ILE A 41 -9.20 11.56 7.00
N ALA A 42 -8.93 12.57 7.87
CA ALA A 42 -9.84 13.68 8.14
C ALA A 42 -10.08 14.54 6.90
N GLU A 43 -9.02 14.85 6.17
CA GLU A 43 -9.05 15.66 4.96
C GLU A 43 -9.50 14.88 3.72
N ASP A 44 -9.65 13.55 3.85
CA ASP A 44 -9.92 12.64 2.73
C ASP A 44 -8.94 12.83 1.57
N ARG A 45 -7.66 12.83 1.92
CA ARG A 45 -6.57 13.18 0.99
C ARG A 45 -6.63 12.35 -0.28
N LYS A 46 -6.38 12.98 -1.42
CA LYS A 46 -6.02 12.33 -2.67
C LYS A 46 -4.52 12.44 -2.90
N PHE A 47 -3.90 11.37 -3.37
CA PHE A 47 -2.49 11.36 -3.71
C PHE A 47 -2.29 11.71 -5.17
N GLU A 48 -1.28 12.50 -5.45
CA GLU A 48 -0.94 12.90 -6.83
C GLU A 48 -0.32 11.76 -7.63
N ASN A 49 0.43 10.89 -6.94
CA ASN A 49 1.15 9.79 -7.56
C ASN A 49 1.41 8.65 -6.57
N ILE A 50 1.81 7.49 -7.12
CA ILE A 50 2.05 6.26 -6.36
C ILE A 50 3.26 6.37 -5.41
N THR A 51 4.24 7.23 -5.69
CA THR A 51 5.38 7.46 -4.78
C THR A 51 4.90 8.06 -3.47
N GLN A 52 3.99 9.02 -3.51
CA GLN A 52 3.42 9.60 -2.29
C GLN A 52 2.68 8.54 -1.45
N VAL A 53 1.99 7.61 -2.09
CA VAL A 53 1.31 6.50 -1.40
C VAL A 53 2.32 5.54 -0.77
N TRP A 54 3.35 5.14 -1.51
CA TRP A 54 4.23 4.05 -1.10
C TRP A 54 5.47 4.48 -0.35
N LEU A 55 6.04 5.64 -0.71
CA LEU A 55 7.30 6.10 -0.16
C LEU A 55 7.16 7.36 0.71
N GLY A 56 5.95 7.89 0.87
CA GLY A 56 5.72 9.10 1.65
C GLY A 56 6.01 8.94 3.16
N GLY A 57 5.93 7.72 3.70
CA GLY A 57 6.16 7.48 5.13
C GLY A 57 6.52 6.04 5.47
N ASP A 58 6.73 5.17 4.49
CA ASP A 58 7.00 3.75 4.74
C ASP A 58 8.48 3.48 5.03
N HIS A 59 8.81 3.43 6.31
CA HIS A 59 10.16 3.15 6.79
C HIS A 59 10.71 1.77 6.37
N TYR A 60 9.84 0.79 6.11
CA TYR A 60 10.26 -0.54 5.67
C TYR A 60 10.73 -0.52 4.21
N LYS A 61 9.99 0.18 3.34
CA LYS A 61 10.40 0.38 1.94
C LYS A 61 11.70 1.18 1.86
N TRP A 62 11.84 2.25 2.63
CA TRP A 62 13.10 3.02 2.71
C TRP A 62 14.28 2.15 3.16
N ARG A 63 14.08 1.30 4.16
CA ARG A 63 15.12 0.38 4.65
C ARG A 63 15.51 -0.61 3.56
N GLN A 64 14.54 -1.16 2.82
CA GLN A 64 14.81 -2.08 1.72
C GLN A 64 15.63 -1.42 0.62
N MET A 65 15.30 -0.18 0.25
CA MET A 65 16.06 0.59 -0.73
C MET A 65 17.51 0.83 -0.26
N ARG A 66 17.71 1.22 1.00
CA ARG A 66 19.06 1.38 1.60
C ARG A 66 19.84 0.07 1.59
N THR A 67 19.21 -1.03 1.94
CA THR A 67 19.84 -2.36 1.92
C THR A 67 20.27 -2.76 0.49
N ASN A 68 19.54 -2.30 -0.52
CA ASN A 68 19.87 -2.51 -1.93
C ASN A 68 20.90 -1.49 -2.46
N GLY A 69 21.45 -0.62 -1.61
CA GLY A 69 22.48 0.34 -1.99
C GLY A 69 21.98 1.56 -2.75
N VAL A 70 20.68 1.85 -2.69
CA VAL A 70 20.10 3.05 -3.31
C VAL A 70 20.55 4.30 -2.54
N ASP A 71 21.02 5.30 -3.27
CA ASP A 71 21.43 6.59 -2.71
C ASP A 71 20.26 7.29 -2.01
N GLU A 72 20.53 7.93 -0.85
CA GLU A 72 19.51 8.58 -0.04
C GLU A 72 18.74 9.68 -0.79
N LYS A 73 19.34 10.27 -1.81
CA LYS A 73 18.71 11.22 -2.71
C LYS A 73 17.38 10.68 -3.27
N TYR A 74 17.35 9.37 -3.61
CA TYR A 74 16.17 8.69 -4.17
C TYR A 74 15.25 8.07 -3.12
N ILE A 75 15.53 8.22 -1.84
CA ILE A 75 14.73 7.65 -0.75
C ILE A 75 13.97 8.77 -0.05
N THR A 76 14.66 9.56 0.76
CA THR A 76 14.09 10.70 1.50
C THR A 76 14.61 12.06 1.01
N GLY A 77 15.57 12.08 0.09
CA GLY A 77 16.15 13.30 -0.45
C GLY A 77 15.30 13.95 -1.55
N ASP A 78 15.94 14.76 -2.39
CA ASP A 78 15.31 15.72 -3.30
C ASP A 78 15.06 15.21 -4.73
N ALA A 79 15.29 13.93 -5.01
CA ALA A 79 14.94 13.34 -6.31
C ALA A 79 13.42 13.45 -6.54
N SER A 80 13.03 13.54 -7.80
CA SER A 80 11.61 13.56 -8.18
C SER A 80 10.88 12.27 -7.76
N ASP A 81 9.57 12.35 -7.56
CA ASP A 81 8.74 11.20 -7.22
C ASP A 81 8.86 10.09 -8.28
N ARG A 82 8.99 10.46 -9.56
CA ARG A 82 9.18 9.49 -10.65
C ARG A 82 10.51 8.74 -10.54
N GLU A 83 11.60 9.44 -10.21
CA GLU A 83 12.92 8.81 -10.01
C GLU A 83 12.92 7.90 -8.78
N LYS A 84 12.29 8.33 -7.69
CA LYS A 84 12.12 7.52 -6.48
C LYS A 84 11.34 6.23 -6.78
N PHE A 85 10.27 6.32 -7.54
CA PHE A 85 9.49 5.16 -7.96
C PHE A 85 10.31 4.19 -8.82
N GLN A 86 11.10 4.70 -9.75
CA GLN A 86 12.01 3.88 -10.56
C GLN A 86 12.96 3.09 -9.66
N LYS A 87 13.59 3.75 -8.68
CA LYS A 87 14.50 3.10 -7.74
C LYS A 87 13.82 2.10 -6.83
N TRP A 88 12.55 2.32 -6.47
CA TRP A 88 11.76 1.32 -5.78
C TRP A 88 11.49 0.09 -6.65
N ALA A 89 11.09 0.28 -7.90
CA ALA A 89 10.83 -0.81 -8.83
C ALA A 89 12.08 -1.69 -9.06
N GLU A 90 13.25 -1.07 -9.26
CA GLU A 90 14.53 -1.76 -9.37
C GLU A 90 14.90 -2.51 -8.07
N THR A 91 14.62 -1.90 -6.91
CA THR A 91 14.85 -2.53 -5.60
C THR A 91 13.96 -3.76 -5.42
N LEU A 92 12.72 -3.70 -5.90
CA LEU A 92 11.75 -4.77 -5.73
C LEU A 92 12.18 -6.06 -6.41
N GLU A 93 12.88 -6.00 -7.54
CA GLU A 93 13.46 -7.16 -8.22
C GLU A 93 14.41 -7.96 -7.32
N MET A 94 15.14 -7.26 -6.44
CA MET A 94 16.08 -7.85 -5.50
C MET A 94 15.43 -8.32 -4.20
N ALA A 95 14.13 -8.08 -4.05
CA ALA A 95 13.39 -8.35 -2.81
C ALA A 95 12.57 -9.65 -2.86
N ILE A 96 12.82 -10.54 -3.81
CA ILE A 96 12.14 -11.84 -3.92
C ILE A 96 12.32 -12.63 -2.61
N GLY A 97 11.19 -13.08 -2.04
CA GLY A 97 11.16 -13.73 -0.72
C GLY A 97 10.94 -12.80 0.46
N ASN A 98 11.04 -11.48 0.26
CA ASN A 98 10.66 -10.49 1.25
C ASN A 98 9.13 -10.21 1.15
N PRO A 99 8.40 -10.05 2.26
CA PRO A 99 6.98 -9.69 2.24
C PRO A 99 6.67 -8.44 1.41
N LEU A 100 7.54 -7.44 1.39
CA LEU A 100 7.34 -6.22 0.58
C LEU A 100 7.18 -6.51 -0.92
N TYR A 101 7.86 -7.54 -1.44
CA TYR A 101 7.69 -8.00 -2.81
C TYR A 101 6.24 -8.44 -3.07
N HIS A 102 5.71 -9.28 -2.20
CA HIS A 102 4.34 -9.79 -2.32
C HIS A 102 3.31 -8.68 -2.08
N TRP A 103 3.49 -7.87 -1.06
CA TRP A 103 2.55 -6.80 -0.71
C TRP A 103 2.43 -5.77 -1.82
N SER A 104 3.55 -5.31 -2.39
CA SER A 104 3.52 -4.35 -3.49
C SER A 104 2.75 -4.90 -4.69
N HIS A 105 2.99 -6.16 -5.08
CA HIS A 105 2.25 -6.77 -6.19
C HIS A 105 0.78 -7.02 -5.84
N LEU A 106 0.46 -7.38 -4.58
CA LEU A 106 -0.92 -7.54 -4.13
C LEU A 106 -1.69 -6.22 -4.16
N GLU A 107 -1.06 -5.14 -3.76
CA GLU A 107 -1.62 -3.79 -3.83
C GLU A 107 -1.87 -3.37 -5.28
N LEU A 108 -0.90 -3.60 -6.17
CA LEU A 108 -1.06 -3.34 -7.60
C LEU A 108 -2.24 -4.11 -8.19
N GLN A 109 -2.38 -5.38 -7.83
CA GLN A 109 -3.47 -6.22 -8.31
C GLN A 109 -4.84 -5.75 -7.78
N ARG A 110 -4.95 -5.50 -6.47
CA ARG A 110 -6.23 -5.21 -5.82
C ARG A 110 -6.76 -3.80 -6.10
N TYR A 111 -5.88 -2.80 -6.06
CA TYR A 111 -6.30 -1.41 -6.17
C TYR A 111 -6.13 -0.82 -7.56
N PHE A 112 -5.18 -1.34 -8.33
CA PHE A 112 -4.83 -0.79 -9.64
C PHE A 112 -5.15 -1.73 -10.81
N GLY A 113 -5.51 -3.00 -10.53
CA GLY A 113 -5.83 -4.00 -11.57
C GLY A 113 -4.62 -4.48 -12.36
N TYR A 114 -3.40 -4.22 -11.91
CA TYR A 114 -2.17 -4.65 -12.55
C TYR A 114 -1.76 -6.05 -12.07
N ASN A 115 -1.68 -7.00 -13.00
CA ASN A 115 -1.33 -8.39 -12.71
C ASN A 115 0.08 -8.79 -13.19
N GLY A 116 0.85 -7.84 -13.69
CA GLY A 116 2.24 -8.03 -14.10
C GLY A 116 3.20 -8.00 -12.91
N ILE A 117 4.48 -8.07 -13.24
CA ILE A 117 5.56 -7.92 -12.26
C ILE A 117 6.12 -6.49 -12.37
N LEU A 118 6.22 -5.82 -11.24
CA LEU A 118 6.89 -4.52 -11.14
C LEU A 118 8.39 -4.73 -11.02
N ASN A 119 9.11 -4.16 -11.97
CA ASN A 119 10.58 -4.13 -12.04
C ASN A 119 11.05 -2.84 -12.73
N GLY A 120 12.35 -2.68 -12.92
CA GLY A 120 12.92 -1.51 -13.58
C GLY A 120 12.38 -1.26 -14.99
N ASP A 121 12.10 -2.32 -15.75
CA ASP A 121 11.62 -2.22 -17.13
C ASP A 121 10.12 -1.88 -17.21
N THR A 122 9.33 -2.34 -16.26
CA THR A 122 7.87 -2.11 -16.22
C THR A 122 7.47 -0.87 -15.41
N ALA A 123 8.44 -0.20 -14.78
CA ALA A 123 8.18 0.93 -13.89
C ALA A 123 7.41 2.07 -14.56
N GLU A 124 7.68 2.38 -15.83
CA GLU A 124 6.99 3.45 -16.56
C GLU A 124 5.50 3.11 -16.79
N GLU A 125 5.23 1.89 -17.23
CA GLU A 125 3.86 1.40 -17.44
C GLU A 125 3.06 1.47 -16.15
N VAL A 126 3.62 0.93 -15.04
CA VAL A 126 2.95 0.90 -13.74
C VAL A 126 2.76 2.30 -13.17
N TRP A 127 3.75 3.19 -13.33
CA TRP A 127 3.65 4.59 -12.93
C TRP A 127 2.46 5.27 -13.59
N ASN A 128 2.35 5.16 -14.91
CA ASN A 128 1.27 5.80 -15.66
C ASN A 128 -0.10 5.22 -15.30
N LEU A 129 -0.21 3.90 -15.18
CA LEU A 129 -1.44 3.22 -14.81
C LEU A 129 -1.90 3.62 -13.40
N CYS A 130 -1.00 3.56 -12.42
CA CYS A 130 -1.34 3.88 -11.03
C CYS A 130 -1.74 5.35 -10.87
N ASN A 131 -0.99 6.26 -11.49
CA ASN A 131 -1.26 7.68 -11.36
C ASN A 131 -2.57 8.09 -12.06
N ALA A 132 -2.90 7.50 -13.19
CA ALA A 132 -4.20 7.69 -13.82
C ALA A 132 -5.35 7.23 -12.89
N LYS A 133 -5.18 6.07 -12.25
CA LYS A 133 -6.16 5.52 -11.30
C LYS A 133 -6.31 6.39 -10.05
N LEU A 134 -5.21 6.92 -9.50
CA LEU A 134 -5.24 7.77 -8.31
C LEU A 134 -6.00 9.10 -8.50
N GLN A 135 -6.28 9.52 -9.73
CA GLN A 135 -7.11 10.70 -9.99
C GLN A 135 -8.61 10.44 -9.80
N GLU A 136 -9.03 9.19 -9.76
CA GLU A 136 -10.43 8.85 -9.53
C GLU A 136 -10.87 9.17 -8.09
N ASP A 137 -12.13 9.55 -7.89
CA ASP A 137 -12.67 9.82 -6.55
C ASP A 137 -12.66 8.57 -5.65
N SER A 138 -12.73 7.40 -6.26
CA SER A 138 -12.63 6.11 -5.57
C SER A 138 -11.31 5.87 -4.85
N MET A 139 -10.26 6.64 -5.17
CA MET A 139 -8.89 6.46 -4.66
C MET A 139 -8.51 7.49 -3.58
N SER A 140 -9.47 8.18 -2.99
CA SER A 140 -9.23 8.96 -1.77
C SER A 140 -8.93 8.06 -0.56
N VAL A 141 -8.27 8.58 0.46
CA VAL A 141 -7.89 7.82 1.66
C VAL A 141 -9.10 7.10 2.28
N ARG A 142 -10.23 7.79 2.48
CA ARG A 142 -11.43 7.18 3.05
C ARG A 142 -12.01 6.09 2.14
N ASN A 143 -11.98 6.29 0.83
CA ASN A 143 -12.50 5.31 -0.12
C ASN A 143 -11.58 4.07 -0.22
N LEU A 144 -10.26 4.23 -0.14
CA LEU A 144 -9.31 3.11 -0.05
C LEU A 144 -9.56 2.28 1.21
N ILE A 145 -9.77 2.92 2.37
CA ILE A 145 -10.11 2.26 3.62
C ILE A 145 -11.41 1.45 3.48
N LYS A 146 -12.46 2.06 2.89
CA LYS A 146 -13.75 1.37 2.64
C LYS A 146 -13.61 0.21 1.67
N GLN A 147 -12.88 0.38 0.57
CA GLN A 147 -12.61 -0.70 -0.40
C GLN A 147 -11.88 -1.88 0.24
N SER A 148 -11.07 -1.62 1.25
CA SER A 148 -10.36 -2.65 2.02
C SER A 148 -11.24 -3.39 3.02
N ASN A 149 -12.55 -3.09 3.07
CA ASN A 149 -13.50 -3.63 4.04
C ASN A 149 -13.08 -3.40 5.50
N VAL A 150 -12.45 -2.26 5.77
CA VAL A 150 -12.03 -1.86 7.13
C VAL A 150 -13.17 -1.08 7.78
N THR A 151 -13.63 -1.56 8.93
CA THR A 151 -14.74 -0.96 9.68
C THR A 151 -14.30 -0.20 10.92
N LEU A 152 -13.10 -0.48 11.41
CA LEU A 152 -12.52 0.19 12.57
C LEU A 152 -11.03 0.37 12.36
N ILE A 153 -10.52 1.55 12.69
CA ILE A 153 -9.10 1.89 12.66
C ILE A 153 -8.68 2.44 14.02
N CYS A 154 -7.58 1.93 14.56
CA CYS A 154 -6.89 2.48 15.71
C CYS A 154 -5.50 2.98 15.25
N THR A 155 -5.36 4.30 15.20
CA THR A 155 -4.09 4.94 14.84
C THR A 155 -3.13 4.96 16.04
N THR A 156 -1.83 5.12 15.77
CA THR A 156 -0.77 5.17 16.79
C THR A 156 -0.41 6.59 17.22
N ASP A 157 -1.36 7.51 17.11
CA ASP A 157 -1.13 8.92 17.40
C ASP A 157 -0.99 9.19 18.89
N ASP A 158 -0.29 10.28 19.19
CA ASP A 158 -0.22 10.82 20.54
C ASP A 158 -1.61 11.36 20.96
N PRO A 159 -2.26 10.76 21.98
CA PRO A 159 -3.59 11.18 22.44
C PRO A 159 -3.62 12.60 23.03
N VAL A 160 -2.46 13.20 23.27
CA VAL A 160 -2.33 14.56 23.82
C VAL A 160 -2.36 15.61 22.71
N ARG A 161 -2.05 15.27 21.45
CA ARG A 161 -2.14 16.21 20.33
C ARG A 161 -3.60 16.57 20.03
N SER A 162 -3.92 17.85 20.19
CA SER A 162 -5.32 18.32 20.11
C SER A 162 -5.94 18.21 18.73
N GLU A 163 -5.15 18.27 17.67
CA GLU A 163 -5.62 18.14 16.28
C GLU A 163 -5.96 16.68 15.94
N GLU A 164 -5.17 15.74 16.40
CA GLU A 164 -5.37 14.31 16.18
C GLU A 164 -6.60 13.77 16.94
N ARG A 165 -6.95 14.38 18.10
CA ARG A 165 -8.17 14.04 18.86
C ARG A 165 -9.47 14.27 18.11
N ARG A 166 -9.54 15.24 17.22
CA ARG A 166 -10.77 15.54 16.46
C ARG A 166 -11.03 14.49 15.40
N VAL A 167 -9.97 13.94 14.81
CA VAL A 167 -10.06 12.91 13.76
C VAL A 167 -10.54 11.58 14.32
N GLY A 168 -10.04 11.15 15.47
CA GLY A 168 -10.45 9.90 16.09
C GLY A 168 -11.91 9.84 16.56
N LYS A 169 -12.58 11.01 16.67
CA LYS A 169 -14.02 11.07 17.01
C LYS A 169 -14.93 10.97 15.78
N GLU A 170 -14.46 11.37 14.60
CA GLU A 170 -15.27 11.36 13.39
C GLU A 170 -15.25 10.00 12.67
N CYS A 171 -14.30 9.15 12.97
CA CYS A 171 -14.24 7.77 12.45
C CYS A 171 -15.18 6.79 13.19
N ARG A 172 -16.02 7.27 14.12
CA ARG A 172 -17.01 6.48 14.86
C ARG A 172 -18.43 6.62 14.28
N SER A 173 -18.57 6.53 12.98
CA SER A 173 -19.91 6.46 12.38
C SER A 173 -20.05 5.27 11.46
#